data_a7691cab5eae0b7167f7e53d54b217f9
#
_entry.id   a7691cab5eae0b7167f7e53d54b217f9
#
_cell.length_a   1.000
_cell.length_b   1.000
_cell.length_c   1.000
_cell.angle_alpha   90.00
_cell.angle_beta   90.00
_cell.angle_gamma   90.00
#
_symmetry.space_group_name_H-M   'P 1'
#
loop_
_entity.id
_entity.type
_entity.pdbx_description
1 polymer ?
#
loop_
_entity_poly.entity_id
_entity_poly.type
_entity_poly.pdbx_seq_one_letter_code
_entity_poly.pdbx_strand_id
1 'polypeptide(L)'
;MEKYEIMFIVKPTLQEAAIKKAFEDMKKVLTDNKATITEEKEMGQRDLAYEIKKHNTGYYFLLVTEAPVEAINEFNRISNISDTVIRTLITKLED
;
A
#
# COMPACT_ATOMS: atom_id res chain seq x y z
N MET A 1 1.11 -17.32 10.63
CA MET A 1 1.47 -16.24 9.71
C MET A 1 1.99 -15.04 10.46
N GLU A 2 2.91 -14.34 9.88
CA GLU A 2 3.47 -13.13 10.48
C GLU A 2 2.53 -11.94 10.27
N LYS A 3 2.62 -10.99 11.17
CA LYS A 3 1.82 -9.76 11.09
C LYS A 3 2.67 -8.62 10.57
N TYR A 4 2.12 -7.88 9.61
CA TYR A 4 2.82 -6.78 8.95
C TYR A 4 1.96 -5.52 8.94
N GLU A 5 2.63 -4.39 9.02
CA GLU A 5 2.02 -3.09 8.75
C GLU A 5 2.56 -2.58 7.42
N ILE A 6 1.66 -2.26 6.52
CA ILE A 6 2.02 -1.79 5.18
C ILE A 6 1.45 -0.39 5.00
N MET A 7 2.33 0.58 4.75
CA MET A 7 1.91 1.91 4.37
C MET A 7 2.32 2.13 2.92
N PHE A 8 1.40 2.56 2.09
CA PHE A 8 1.75 2.89 0.71
C PHE A 8 1.11 4.21 0.29
N ILE A 9 1.73 4.83 -0.70
CA ILE A 9 1.36 6.17 -1.17
C ILE A 9 0.98 6.06 -2.64
N VAL A 10 -0.22 6.53 -2.97
CA VAL A 10 -0.72 6.58 -4.34
C VAL A 10 -0.51 7.99 -4.86
N LYS A 11 -0.12 8.13 -6.12
CA LYS A 11 0.15 9.45 -6.71
C LYS A 11 -1.11 10.33 -6.68
N PRO A 12 -0.93 11.65 -6.48
CA PRO A 12 -2.07 12.54 -6.23
C PRO A 12 -2.80 13.01 -7.49
N THR A 13 -2.27 12.70 -8.67
CA THR A 13 -2.82 13.20 -9.93
C THR A 13 -4.00 12.40 -10.45
N LEU A 14 -4.35 11.30 -9.78
CA LEU A 14 -5.47 10.44 -10.16
C LEU A 14 -6.78 10.99 -9.64
N GLN A 15 -7.87 10.68 -10.35
CA GLN A 15 -9.22 10.95 -9.86
C GLN A 15 -9.54 10.01 -8.68
N GLU A 16 -10.49 10.42 -7.85
CA GLU A 16 -10.86 9.67 -6.64
C GLU A 16 -11.18 8.20 -6.92
N ALA A 17 -11.94 7.94 -7.98
CA ALA A 17 -12.30 6.56 -8.35
C ALA A 17 -11.06 5.72 -8.66
N ALA A 18 -10.07 6.29 -9.32
CA ALA A 18 -8.83 5.60 -9.66
C ALA A 18 -7.98 5.34 -8.40
N ILE A 19 -7.99 6.28 -7.45
CA ILE A 19 -7.27 6.13 -6.18
C ILE A 19 -7.90 4.99 -5.38
N LYS A 20 -9.22 4.93 -5.30
CA LYS A 20 -9.93 3.85 -4.62
C LYS A 20 -9.65 2.51 -5.28
N LYS A 21 -9.62 2.48 -6.62
CA LYS A 21 -9.31 1.26 -7.35
C LYS A 21 -7.90 0.79 -7.06
N ALA A 22 -6.93 1.69 -6.99
CA ALA A 22 -5.57 1.34 -6.64
C ALA A 22 -5.51 0.70 -5.26
N PHE A 23 -6.22 1.25 -4.29
CA PHE A 23 -6.30 0.70 -2.94
C PHE A 23 -6.90 -0.72 -2.97
N GLU A 24 -8.03 -0.90 -3.66
CA GLU A 24 -8.67 -2.21 -3.76
C GLU A 24 -7.78 -3.22 -4.47
N ASP A 25 -7.08 -2.81 -5.55
CA ASP A 25 -6.18 -3.69 -6.27
C ASP A 25 -5.02 -4.16 -5.39
N MET A 26 -4.46 -3.27 -4.56
CA MET A 26 -3.37 -3.64 -3.68
C MET A 26 -3.84 -4.57 -2.55
N LYS A 27 -5.05 -4.34 -2.03
CA LYS A 27 -5.63 -5.27 -1.05
C LYS A 27 -5.84 -6.65 -1.67
N LYS A 28 -6.28 -6.69 -2.91
CA LYS A 28 -6.53 -7.96 -3.60
C LYS A 28 -5.25 -8.76 -3.80
N VAL A 29 -4.12 -8.10 -4.05
CA VAL A 29 -2.84 -8.79 -4.13
C VAL A 29 -2.57 -9.59 -2.87
N LEU A 30 -2.86 -9.00 -1.71
CA LEU A 30 -2.68 -9.68 -0.43
C LEU A 30 -3.66 -10.84 -0.27
N THR A 31 -4.93 -10.61 -0.48
CA THR A 31 -5.94 -11.65 -0.25
C THR A 31 -5.83 -12.80 -1.24
N ASP A 32 -5.44 -12.53 -2.48
CA ASP A 32 -5.20 -13.59 -3.48
C ASP A 32 -3.99 -14.46 -3.10
N ASN A 33 -3.09 -13.95 -2.26
CA ASN A 33 -1.91 -14.68 -1.79
C ASN A 33 -2.07 -15.16 -0.36
N LYS A 34 -3.30 -15.39 0.08
CA LYS A 34 -3.64 -16.02 1.36
C LYS A 34 -3.39 -15.12 2.59
N ALA A 35 -3.27 -13.83 2.39
CA ALA A 35 -3.18 -12.90 3.50
C ALA A 35 -4.56 -12.55 4.02
N THR A 36 -4.62 -12.22 5.31
CA THR A 36 -5.84 -11.73 5.95
C THR A 36 -5.59 -10.29 6.39
N ILE A 37 -6.39 -9.36 5.87
CA ILE A 37 -6.28 -7.96 6.25
C ILE A 37 -7.10 -7.75 7.52
N THR A 38 -6.42 -7.40 8.61
CA THR A 38 -7.06 -7.22 9.92
C THR A 38 -7.45 -5.78 10.18
N GLU A 39 -6.79 -4.83 9.52
CA GLU A 39 -7.09 -3.41 9.69
C GLU A 39 -6.74 -2.68 8.40
N GLU A 40 -7.57 -1.71 8.03
CA GLU A 40 -7.29 -0.85 6.88
C GLU A 40 -7.68 0.56 7.21
N LYS A 41 -6.90 1.53 6.71
CA LYS A 41 -7.14 2.94 6.99
C LYS A 41 -6.78 3.78 5.77
N GLU A 42 -7.69 4.64 5.38
CA GLU A 42 -7.44 5.66 4.37
C GLU A 42 -7.02 6.93 5.11
N MET A 43 -5.75 7.31 4.97
CA MET A 43 -5.21 8.45 5.70
C MET A 43 -5.39 9.77 4.96
N GLY A 44 -5.79 9.70 3.68
CA GLY A 44 -6.06 10.89 2.88
C GLY A 44 -4.81 11.47 2.23
N GLN A 45 -4.99 12.62 1.60
CA GLN A 45 -3.91 13.31 0.91
C GLN A 45 -3.04 14.04 1.93
N ARG A 46 -1.72 13.88 1.80
CA ARG A 46 -0.76 14.52 2.70
C ARG A 46 0.44 15.00 1.91
N ASP A 47 1.11 16.01 2.47
CA ASP A 47 2.36 16.49 1.92
C ASP A 47 3.48 15.48 2.20
N LEU A 48 4.33 15.25 1.21
CA LEU A 48 5.50 14.40 1.37
C LEU A 48 6.63 15.20 2.01
N ALA A 49 7.45 14.53 2.83
CA ALA A 49 8.60 15.16 3.47
C ALA A 49 9.63 15.62 2.43
N TYR A 50 9.66 14.95 1.28
CA TYR A 50 10.51 15.29 0.15
C TYR A 50 9.83 14.79 -1.12
N GLU A 51 10.24 15.33 -2.27
CA GLU A 51 9.67 14.95 -3.55
C GLU A 51 9.96 13.48 -3.88
N ILE A 52 8.92 12.74 -4.26
CA ILE A 52 9.04 11.35 -4.70
C ILE A 52 8.46 11.26 -6.11
N LYS A 53 9.26 10.81 -7.08
CA LYS A 53 8.84 10.66 -8.48
C LYS A 53 8.16 11.93 -9.01
N LYS A 54 8.70 13.10 -8.63
CA LYS A 54 8.21 14.42 -9.04
C LYS A 54 6.87 14.81 -8.40
N HIS A 55 6.45 14.12 -7.35
CA HIS A 55 5.25 14.46 -6.60
C HIS A 55 5.62 15.00 -5.22
N ASN A 56 4.96 16.07 -4.79
CA ASN A 56 5.15 16.68 -3.48
C ASN A 56 4.07 16.26 -2.48
N THR A 57 3.00 15.63 -2.97
CA THR A 57 1.90 15.13 -2.14
C THR A 57 1.55 13.72 -2.59
N GLY A 58 0.75 13.02 -1.80
CA GLY A 58 0.27 11.70 -2.14
C GLY A 58 -0.88 11.28 -1.25
N TYR A 59 -1.60 10.24 -1.67
CA TYR A 59 -2.65 9.63 -0.88
C TYR A 59 -2.06 8.48 -0.09
N TYR A 60 -2.19 8.54 1.22
CA TYR A 60 -1.63 7.56 2.16
C TYR A 60 -2.67 6.53 2.53
N PHE A 61 -2.27 5.27 2.48
CA PHE A 61 -3.09 4.15 2.92
C PHE A 61 -2.28 3.28 3.87
N LEU A 62 -2.98 2.73 4.87
CA LEU A 62 -2.37 1.85 5.85
C LEU A 62 -3.13 0.54 5.90
N LEU A 63 -2.41 -0.57 5.88
CA LEU A 63 -2.98 -1.90 6.03
C LEU A 63 -2.23 -2.64 7.13
N VAL A 64 -2.96 -3.33 7.99
CA VAL A 64 -2.37 -4.30 8.90
C VAL A 64 -2.87 -5.67 8.46
N THR A 65 -1.96 -6.58 8.22
CA THR A 65 -2.29 -7.87 7.65
C THR A 65 -1.50 -8.99 8.30
N GLU A 66 -2.13 -10.15 8.38
CA GLU A 66 -1.43 -11.39 8.69
C GLU A 66 -1.20 -12.10 7.36
N ALA A 67 0.05 -12.40 7.04
CA ALA A 67 0.39 -12.87 5.71
C ALA A 67 1.60 -13.79 5.72
N PRO A 68 1.62 -14.76 4.78
CA PRO A 68 2.87 -15.46 4.50
C PRO A 68 3.83 -14.53 3.78
N VAL A 69 5.12 -14.82 3.86
CA VAL A 69 6.14 -13.97 3.26
C VAL A 69 5.94 -13.82 1.74
N GLU A 70 5.40 -14.84 1.09
CA GLU A 70 5.12 -14.79 -0.35
C GLU A 70 4.13 -13.69 -0.71
N ALA A 71 3.12 -13.47 0.14
CA ALA A 71 2.15 -12.40 -0.09
C ALA A 71 2.82 -11.04 0.02
N ILE A 72 3.72 -10.87 0.96
CA ILE A 72 4.46 -9.63 1.16
C ILE A 72 5.41 -9.38 -0.01
N ASN A 73 6.09 -10.41 -0.47
CA ASN A 73 6.98 -10.29 -1.63
C ASN A 73 6.21 -9.90 -2.89
N GLU A 74 5.03 -10.50 -3.09
CA GLU A 74 4.21 -10.16 -4.24
C GLU A 74 3.67 -8.73 -4.17
N PHE A 75 3.23 -8.30 -2.98
CA PHE A 75 2.79 -6.92 -2.77
C PHE A 75 3.92 -5.94 -3.12
N ASN A 76 5.12 -6.22 -2.62
CA ASN A 76 6.28 -5.37 -2.89
C ASN A 76 6.61 -5.33 -4.38
N ARG A 77 6.56 -6.48 -5.05
CA ARG A 77 6.82 -6.56 -6.49
C ARG A 77 5.82 -5.74 -7.29
N ILE A 78 4.53 -5.93 -7.00
CA ILE A 78 3.46 -5.22 -7.71
C ILE A 78 3.56 -3.70 -7.45
N SER A 79 3.83 -3.29 -6.20
CA SER A 79 3.94 -1.88 -5.89
C SER A 79 5.12 -1.23 -6.63
N ASN A 80 6.23 -1.95 -6.79
CA ASN A 80 7.41 -1.42 -7.47
C ASN A 80 7.21 -1.25 -8.98
N ILE A 81 6.37 -2.06 -9.60
CA ILE A 81 6.10 -1.94 -11.03
C ILE A 81 4.85 -1.10 -11.33
N SER A 82 4.10 -0.70 -10.31
CA SER A 82 2.87 0.07 -10.47
C SER A 82 3.18 1.51 -10.85
N ASP A 83 2.40 2.05 -11.81
CA ASP A 83 2.47 3.46 -12.15
C ASP A 83 1.68 4.33 -11.16
N THR A 84 0.84 3.73 -10.33
CA THR A 84 -0.04 4.46 -9.42
C THR A 84 0.52 4.55 -8.01
N VAL A 85 1.27 3.55 -7.56
CA VAL A 85 1.88 3.53 -6.22
C VAL A 85 3.30 4.09 -6.32
N ILE A 86 3.56 5.18 -5.60
CA ILE A 86 4.85 5.85 -5.68
C ILE A 86 5.81 5.44 -4.57
N ARG A 87 5.29 4.89 -3.47
CA ARG A 87 6.14 4.43 -2.37
C ARG A 87 5.40 3.39 -1.53
N THR A 88 6.14 2.43 -1.01
CA THR A 88 5.62 1.40 -0.10
C THR A 88 6.61 1.20 1.03
N LEU A 89 6.10 1.17 2.27
CA LEU A 89 6.87 0.84 3.47
C LEU A 89 6.20 -0.35 4.14
N ILE A 90 6.96 -1.40 4.36
CA ILE A 90 6.46 -2.63 4.98
C ILE A 90 7.25 -2.86 6.26
N THR A 91 6.53 -2.95 7.38
CA THR A 91 7.13 -3.19 8.69
C THR A 91 6.55 -4.47 9.27
N LYS A 92 7.42 -5.38 9.69
CA LYS A 92 6.99 -6.57 10.40
C LYS A 92 6.66 -6.20 11.84
N LEU A 93 5.45 -6.56 12.28
CA LEU A 93 5.01 -6.30 13.65
C LEU A 93 5.37 -7.47 14.52
N GLU A 94 5.87 -7.19 15.70
CA GLU A 94 6.14 -8.22 16.70
C GLU A 94 5.01 -8.25 17.71
N ASP A 95 4.71 -9.44 18.17
CA ASP A 95 3.70 -9.66 19.22
C ASP A 95 4.28 -9.34 20.60
#